data_85974c4e9cc20c44cc6752222189848e
#
_entry.id   85974c4e9cc20c44cc6752222189848e
#
_cell.length_a   1.000
_cell.length_b   1.000
_cell.length_c   1.000
_cell.angle_alpha   90.00
_cell.angle_beta   90.00
_cell.angle_gamma   90.00
#
_symmetry.space_group_name_H-M   'P 1'
#
loop_
_entity.id
_entity.type
_entity.pdbx_description
1 polymer ?
#
loop_
_entity_poly.entity_id
_entity_poly.type
_entity_poly.pdbx_seq_one_letter_code
_entity_poly.pdbx_strand_id
1 'polypeptide(L)'
;TAARMDQAFLELLDKKDIEYITIKELCATAKVNRSTFYLHYESIGDLLEESVQYFLSDFNSHMKPTSDRFADKIRICPLEELYLITPEYLMPYLSYIAGHKRLFRTMLKKSESLRLYKAYHHLFENIFRPILERFQVPEKEQGYMMTFYMNGLMAIVSEWLEHDCADPLEQICRI
;
A
#
# COMPACT_ATOMS: atom_id res chain seq x y z
N THR A 1 -10.76 12.98 18.39
CA THR A 1 -10.08 14.20 17.85
C THR A 1 -9.04 13.79 16.84
N ALA A 2 -8.13 12.84 17.16
CA ALA A 2 -7.14 12.30 16.24
C ALA A 2 -7.80 11.77 14.96
N ALA A 3 -8.75 10.85 15.05
CA ALA A 3 -9.45 10.30 13.89
C ALA A 3 -10.10 11.36 12.96
N ARG A 4 -10.55 12.49 13.52
CA ARG A 4 -11.07 13.60 12.71
C ARG A 4 -9.96 14.36 11.97
N MET A 5 -8.78 14.45 12.57
CA MET A 5 -7.61 15.02 11.91
C MET A 5 -7.06 14.11 10.83
N ASP A 6 -7.01 12.78 11.08
CA ASP A 6 -6.65 11.78 10.07
C ASP A 6 -7.57 11.82 8.86
N GLN A 7 -8.89 11.82 9.09
CA GLN A 7 -9.87 11.91 8.01
C GLN A 7 -9.72 13.19 7.19
N ALA A 8 -9.61 14.35 7.88
CA ALA A 8 -9.41 15.63 7.22
C ALA A 8 -8.09 15.67 6.43
N PHE A 9 -7.05 15.03 6.95
CA PHE A 9 -5.76 14.95 6.28
C PHE A 9 -5.83 14.11 5.00
N LEU A 10 -6.48 12.95 5.04
CA LEU A 10 -6.70 12.12 3.86
C LEU A 10 -7.54 12.84 2.81
N GLU A 11 -8.62 13.54 3.22
CA GLU A 11 -9.44 14.36 2.32
C GLU A 11 -8.64 15.50 1.63
N LEU A 12 -7.68 16.09 2.34
CA LEU A 12 -6.81 17.12 1.77
C LEU A 12 -5.76 16.51 0.84
N LEU A 13 -5.19 15.35 1.19
CA LEU A 13 -4.26 14.61 0.33
C LEU A 13 -4.91 14.17 -0.99
N ASP A 14 -6.19 13.86 -1.00
CA ASP A 14 -6.91 13.55 -2.24
C ASP A 14 -7.03 14.76 -3.19
N LYS A 15 -6.91 15.98 -2.66
CA LYS A 15 -7.07 17.21 -3.43
C LYS A 15 -5.75 17.85 -3.84
N LYS A 16 -4.69 17.68 -3.04
CA LYS A 16 -3.39 18.33 -3.26
C LYS A 16 -2.25 17.58 -2.58
N ASP A 17 -1.03 17.83 -3.05
CA ASP A 17 0.16 17.21 -2.48
C ASP A 17 0.44 17.70 -1.05
N ILE A 18 1.06 16.86 -0.25
CA ILE A 18 1.33 17.09 1.18
C ILE A 18 2.04 18.44 1.46
N GLU A 19 2.92 18.84 0.55
CA GLU A 19 3.71 20.08 0.67
C GLU A 19 2.85 21.34 0.71
N TYR A 20 1.63 21.27 0.18
CA TYR A 20 0.66 22.37 0.16
C TYR A 20 -0.39 22.27 1.27
N ILE A 21 -0.34 21.23 2.11
CA ILE A 21 -1.26 21.08 3.25
C ILE A 21 -0.71 21.88 4.44
N THR A 22 -1.51 22.81 4.94
CA THR A 22 -1.15 23.61 6.10
C THR A 22 -1.91 23.16 7.34
N ILE A 23 -1.29 23.31 8.53
CA ILE A 23 -1.96 23.05 9.83
C ILE A 23 -3.23 23.87 9.98
N LYS A 24 -3.24 25.12 9.47
CA LYS A 24 -4.44 25.99 9.52
C LYS A 24 -5.61 25.39 8.77
N GLU A 25 -5.36 24.91 7.57
CA GLU A 25 -6.38 24.31 6.70
C GLU A 25 -6.83 22.95 7.25
N LEU A 26 -5.89 22.11 7.68
CA LEU A 26 -6.20 20.84 8.33
C LEU A 26 -7.12 21.04 9.53
N CYS A 27 -6.79 21.96 10.44
CA CYS A 27 -7.61 22.26 11.61
C CYS A 27 -9.01 22.78 11.22
N ALA A 28 -9.11 23.60 10.18
CA ALA A 28 -10.39 24.09 9.67
C ALA A 28 -11.25 22.92 9.13
N THR A 29 -10.67 22.05 8.32
CA THR A 29 -11.34 20.87 7.76
C THR A 29 -11.77 19.89 8.87
N ALA A 30 -10.89 19.61 9.81
CA ALA A 30 -11.15 18.72 10.95
C ALA A 30 -12.09 19.37 12.01
N LYS A 31 -12.40 20.66 11.90
CA LYS A 31 -13.15 21.44 12.88
C LYS A 31 -12.53 21.34 14.29
N VAL A 32 -11.24 21.55 14.39
CA VAL A 32 -10.46 21.58 15.65
C VAL A 32 -9.64 22.87 15.74
N ASN A 33 -9.22 23.23 16.95
CA ASN A 33 -8.32 24.36 17.15
C ASN A 33 -6.85 23.97 16.88
N ARG A 34 -6.00 24.94 16.51
CA ARG A 34 -4.57 24.68 16.34
C ARG A 34 -3.88 24.19 17.61
N SER A 35 -4.31 24.66 18.78
CA SER A 35 -3.83 24.14 20.06
C SER A 35 -4.15 22.65 20.24
N THR A 36 -5.30 22.20 19.77
CA THR A 36 -5.68 20.78 19.79
C THR A 36 -4.79 19.96 18.84
N PHE A 37 -4.39 20.50 17.69
CA PHE A 37 -3.43 19.84 16.80
C PHE A 37 -2.11 19.61 17.55
N TYR A 38 -1.54 20.66 18.15
CA TYR A 38 -0.26 20.60 18.84
C TYR A 38 -0.26 19.78 20.14
N LEU A 39 -1.45 19.39 20.66
CA LEU A 39 -1.55 18.38 21.73
C LEU A 39 -1.28 16.94 21.25
N HIS A 40 -1.41 16.71 19.95
CA HIS A 40 -1.28 15.35 19.36
C HIS A 40 -0.06 15.24 18.45
N TYR A 41 0.28 16.29 17.70
CA TYR A 41 1.29 16.28 16.64
C TYR A 41 2.17 17.53 16.71
N GLU A 42 3.46 17.37 16.47
CA GLU A 42 4.39 18.50 16.35
C GLU A 42 4.35 19.10 14.93
N SER A 43 4.10 18.26 13.94
CA SER A 43 4.12 18.60 12.51
C SER A 43 3.07 17.83 11.68
N ILE A 44 2.88 18.25 10.43
CA ILE A 44 2.12 17.48 9.43
C ILE A 44 2.80 16.12 9.15
N GLY A 45 4.12 16.04 9.32
CA GLY A 45 4.88 14.79 9.15
C GLY A 45 4.49 13.73 10.18
N ASP A 46 4.29 14.11 11.44
CA ASP A 46 3.89 13.17 12.50
C ASP A 46 2.47 12.66 12.27
N LEU A 47 1.56 13.56 11.85
CA LEU A 47 0.22 13.18 11.45
C LEU A 47 0.25 12.22 10.24
N LEU A 48 1.13 12.46 9.25
CA LEU A 48 1.30 11.54 8.12
C LEU A 48 1.72 10.14 8.60
N GLU A 49 2.68 10.04 9.51
CA GLU A 49 3.13 8.74 10.03
C GLU A 49 1.98 7.96 10.68
N GLU A 50 1.18 8.60 11.52
CA GLU A 50 0.04 7.96 12.17
C GLU A 50 -1.04 7.59 11.16
N SER A 51 -1.40 8.53 10.27
CA SER A 51 -2.40 8.29 9.22
C SER A 51 -2.00 7.15 8.28
N VAL A 52 -0.70 7.01 7.96
CA VAL A 52 -0.19 5.90 7.15
C VAL A 52 -0.31 4.57 7.89
N GLN A 53 -0.01 4.51 9.18
CA GLN A 53 -0.18 3.27 9.96
C GLN A 53 -1.65 2.85 10.02
N TYR A 54 -2.55 3.79 10.25
CA TYR A 54 -3.98 3.53 10.22
C TYR A 54 -4.44 3.02 8.85
N PHE A 55 -4.02 3.70 7.79
CA PHE A 55 -4.33 3.33 6.40
C PHE A 55 -3.80 1.94 6.04
N LEU A 56 -2.57 1.59 6.43
CA LEU A 56 -2.01 0.26 6.18
C LEU A 56 -2.77 -0.84 6.93
N SER A 57 -3.24 -0.54 8.14
CA SER A 57 -4.09 -1.46 8.92
C SER A 57 -5.44 -1.69 8.21
N ASP A 58 -6.07 -0.61 7.73
CA ASP A 58 -7.32 -0.68 6.97
C ASP A 58 -7.14 -1.43 5.65
N PHE A 59 -6.08 -1.11 4.89
CA PHE A 59 -5.70 -1.81 3.67
C PHE A 59 -5.53 -3.30 3.90
N ASN A 60 -4.75 -3.70 4.91
CA ASN A 60 -4.54 -5.10 5.25
C ASN A 60 -5.85 -5.81 5.60
N SER A 61 -6.71 -5.15 6.38
CA SER A 61 -8.02 -5.69 6.75
C SER A 61 -8.92 -5.87 5.52
N HIS A 62 -8.90 -4.90 4.61
CA HIS A 62 -9.66 -4.95 3.36
C HIS A 62 -9.15 -6.06 2.41
N MET A 63 -7.83 -6.26 2.34
CA MET A 63 -7.21 -7.26 1.47
C MET A 63 -7.21 -8.68 2.06
N LYS A 64 -7.38 -8.83 3.37
CA LYS A 64 -7.33 -10.14 4.05
C LYS A 64 -8.22 -11.21 3.41
N PRO A 65 -9.52 -10.98 3.09
CA PRO A 65 -10.35 -12.01 2.47
C PRO A 65 -9.84 -12.45 1.09
N THR A 66 -9.24 -11.55 0.32
CA THR A 66 -8.61 -11.86 -0.98
C THR A 66 -7.35 -12.66 -0.78
N SER A 67 -6.48 -12.27 0.16
CA SER A 67 -5.26 -12.98 0.50
C SER A 67 -5.53 -14.39 1.03
N ASP A 68 -6.49 -14.56 1.93
CA ASP A 68 -6.84 -15.87 2.50
C ASP A 68 -7.36 -16.82 1.41
N ARG A 69 -8.26 -16.35 0.56
CA ARG A 69 -8.80 -17.13 -0.56
C ARG A 69 -7.71 -17.54 -1.56
N PHE A 70 -6.78 -16.64 -1.84
CA PHE A 70 -5.68 -16.93 -2.74
C PHE A 70 -4.67 -17.89 -2.11
N ALA A 71 -4.37 -17.75 -0.83
CA ALA A 71 -3.52 -18.67 -0.08
C ALA A 71 -4.08 -20.11 -0.09
N ASP A 72 -5.40 -20.26 0.07
CA ASP A 72 -6.06 -21.56 -0.04
C ASP A 72 -5.94 -22.12 -1.46
N LYS A 73 -6.17 -21.31 -2.50
CA LYS A 73 -5.98 -21.71 -3.89
C LYS A 73 -4.55 -22.18 -4.18
N ILE A 74 -3.54 -21.44 -3.68
CA ILE A 74 -2.12 -21.81 -3.81
C ILE A 74 -1.86 -23.23 -3.26
N ARG A 75 -2.51 -23.59 -2.16
CA ARG A 75 -2.27 -24.89 -1.50
C ARG A 75 -2.82 -26.09 -2.28
N ILE A 76 -3.92 -25.91 -3.02
CA ILE A 76 -4.69 -27.00 -3.62
C ILE A 76 -4.62 -27.07 -5.15
N CYS A 77 -4.31 -25.98 -5.86
CA CYS A 77 -4.29 -25.98 -7.32
C CYS A 77 -3.15 -26.86 -7.86
N PRO A 78 -3.29 -27.46 -9.07
CA PRO A 78 -2.20 -28.11 -9.77
C PRO A 78 -0.99 -27.17 -9.96
N LEU A 79 0.23 -27.72 -9.99
CA LEU A 79 1.44 -26.90 -10.11
C LEU A 79 1.48 -26.15 -11.44
N GLU A 80 0.92 -26.75 -12.50
CA GLU A 80 0.83 -26.16 -13.84
C GLU A 80 -0.08 -24.94 -13.90
N GLU A 81 -1.02 -24.82 -12.93
CA GLU A 81 -1.93 -23.67 -12.78
C GLU A 81 -1.44 -22.66 -11.76
N LEU A 82 -0.33 -22.94 -11.10
CA LEU A 82 0.23 -22.07 -10.07
C LEU A 82 1.09 -20.97 -10.69
N TYR A 83 0.49 -19.82 -10.94
CA TYR A 83 1.20 -18.62 -11.39
C TYR A 83 1.56 -17.74 -10.19
N LEU A 84 2.79 -17.20 -10.19
CA LEU A 84 3.27 -16.31 -9.14
C LEU A 84 2.39 -15.07 -8.94
N ILE A 85 1.87 -14.54 -10.05
CA ILE A 85 1.02 -13.37 -10.06
C ILE A 85 -0.10 -13.59 -11.07
N THR A 86 -1.35 -13.44 -10.64
CA THR A 86 -2.52 -13.52 -11.51
C THR A 86 -3.31 -12.21 -11.49
N PRO A 87 -3.97 -11.83 -12.60
CA PRO A 87 -4.86 -10.67 -12.61
C PRO A 87 -5.92 -10.73 -11.50
N GLU A 88 -6.48 -11.91 -11.23
CA GLU A 88 -7.48 -12.13 -10.18
C GLU A 88 -6.97 -11.69 -8.80
N TYR A 89 -5.69 -11.93 -8.52
CA TYR A 89 -5.05 -11.53 -7.27
C TYR A 89 -4.66 -10.05 -7.27
N LEU A 90 -4.07 -9.56 -8.37
CA LEU A 90 -3.56 -8.19 -8.45
C LEU A 90 -4.66 -7.12 -8.55
N MET A 91 -5.76 -7.41 -9.27
CA MET A 91 -6.82 -6.42 -9.54
C MET A 91 -7.37 -5.73 -8.29
N PRO A 92 -7.70 -6.43 -7.17
CA PRO A 92 -8.17 -5.78 -5.96
C PRO A 92 -7.14 -4.79 -5.37
N TYR A 93 -5.85 -5.18 -5.37
CA TYR A 93 -4.77 -4.32 -4.86
C TYR A 93 -4.56 -3.09 -5.74
N LEU A 94 -4.49 -3.27 -7.05
CA LEU A 94 -4.31 -2.18 -7.99
C LEU A 94 -5.51 -1.23 -8.00
N SER A 95 -6.73 -1.76 -7.90
CA SER A 95 -7.96 -0.95 -7.79
C SER A 95 -7.93 -0.09 -6.51
N TYR A 96 -7.50 -0.67 -5.40
CA TYR A 96 -7.38 0.07 -4.15
C TYR A 96 -6.30 1.16 -4.23
N ILE A 97 -5.14 0.84 -4.83
CA ILE A 97 -4.07 1.81 -5.06
C ILE A 97 -4.54 2.97 -5.94
N ALA A 98 -5.25 2.69 -7.04
CA ALA A 98 -5.81 3.70 -7.93
C ALA A 98 -6.81 4.62 -7.22
N GLY A 99 -7.66 4.05 -6.36
CA GLY A 99 -8.61 4.80 -5.53
C GLY A 99 -7.95 5.73 -4.52
N HIS A 100 -6.70 5.46 -4.12
CA HIS A 100 -5.94 6.21 -3.12
C HIS A 100 -4.58 6.69 -3.66
N LYS A 101 -4.49 6.94 -4.97
CA LYS A 101 -3.23 7.18 -5.70
C LYS A 101 -2.34 8.26 -5.10
N ARG A 102 -2.91 9.37 -4.59
CA ARG A 102 -2.11 10.46 -4.00
C ARG A 102 -1.46 10.06 -2.69
N LEU A 103 -2.20 9.35 -1.84
CA LEU A 103 -1.66 8.81 -0.60
C LEU A 103 -0.53 7.81 -0.90
N PHE A 104 -0.75 6.84 -1.80
CA PHE A 104 0.28 5.88 -2.20
C PHE A 104 1.51 6.57 -2.79
N ARG A 105 1.33 7.56 -3.65
CA ARG A 105 2.46 8.35 -4.19
C ARG A 105 3.25 9.05 -3.08
N THR A 106 2.56 9.66 -2.12
CA THR A 106 3.20 10.31 -0.96
C THR A 106 3.95 9.28 -0.11
N MET A 107 3.35 8.14 0.13
CA MET A 107 3.94 7.04 0.88
C MET A 107 5.22 6.53 0.21
N LEU A 108 5.21 6.31 -1.10
CA LEU A 108 6.38 5.83 -1.84
C LEU A 108 7.51 6.86 -1.86
N LYS A 109 7.22 8.14 -2.02
CA LYS A 109 8.21 9.21 -1.93
C LYS A 109 8.88 9.32 -0.55
N LYS A 110 8.21 8.90 0.50
CA LYS A 110 8.68 8.93 1.90
C LYS A 110 8.88 7.54 2.50
N SER A 111 9.10 6.53 1.66
CA SER A 111 9.09 5.11 2.04
C SER A 111 10.08 4.76 3.15
N GLU A 112 11.26 5.37 3.18
CA GLU A 112 12.28 5.11 4.22
C GLU A 112 11.81 5.57 5.60
N SER A 113 11.23 6.76 5.71
CA SER A 113 10.74 7.30 6.97
C SER A 113 9.50 6.57 7.49
N LEU A 114 8.66 6.05 6.60
CA LEU A 114 7.37 5.45 6.94
C LEU A 114 7.40 3.93 7.12
N ARG A 115 8.58 3.30 7.05
CA ARG A 115 8.76 1.84 7.19
C ARG A 115 7.84 1.01 6.27
N LEU A 116 7.43 1.59 5.15
CA LEU A 116 6.52 0.97 4.19
C LEU A 116 7.07 -0.33 3.63
N TYR A 117 8.37 -0.38 3.39
CA TYR A 117 9.05 -1.58 2.90
C TYR A 117 8.70 -2.81 3.76
N LYS A 118 8.73 -2.68 5.09
CA LYS A 118 8.38 -3.78 5.98
C LYS A 118 6.90 -4.17 5.91
N ALA A 119 6.02 -3.18 5.77
CA ALA A 119 4.58 -3.43 5.73
C ALA A 119 4.17 -4.23 4.47
N TYR A 120 4.60 -3.81 3.27
CA TYR A 120 4.26 -4.55 2.06
C TYR A 120 5.09 -5.83 1.89
N HIS A 121 6.32 -5.88 2.43
CA HIS A 121 7.10 -7.10 2.47
C HIS A 121 6.35 -8.23 3.16
N HIS A 122 5.83 -7.97 4.34
CA HIS A 122 5.07 -8.96 5.10
C HIS A 122 3.79 -9.41 4.37
N LEU A 123 3.09 -8.49 3.70
CA LEU A 123 1.91 -8.82 2.89
C LEU A 123 2.26 -9.79 1.76
N PHE A 124 3.33 -9.52 1.01
CA PHE A 124 3.75 -10.37 -0.09
C PHE A 124 4.40 -11.67 0.36
N GLU A 125 5.09 -11.69 1.48
CA GLU A 125 5.72 -12.90 2.03
C GLU A 125 4.70 -14.03 2.23
N ASN A 126 3.52 -13.70 2.73
CA ASN A 126 2.44 -14.67 2.96
C ASN A 126 1.90 -15.31 1.67
N ILE A 127 2.11 -14.69 0.52
CA ILE A 127 1.66 -15.18 -0.78
C ILE A 127 2.81 -15.83 -1.55
N PHE A 128 3.96 -15.17 -1.64
CA PHE A 128 5.06 -15.64 -2.48
C PHE A 128 5.81 -16.82 -1.87
N ARG A 129 6.02 -16.85 -0.57
CA ARG A 129 6.74 -17.94 0.08
C ARG A 129 6.08 -19.31 -0.16
N PRO A 130 4.77 -19.51 0.06
CA PRO A 130 4.11 -20.79 -0.24
C PRO A 130 4.22 -21.20 -1.73
N ILE A 131 4.23 -20.24 -2.65
CA ILE A 131 4.42 -20.53 -4.08
C ILE A 131 5.84 -21.02 -4.33
N LEU A 132 6.86 -20.34 -3.82
CA LEU A 132 8.26 -20.73 -3.97
C LEU A 132 8.53 -22.11 -3.34
N GLU A 133 7.91 -22.41 -2.20
CA GLU A 133 7.99 -23.72 -1.55
C GLU A 133 7.39 -24.83 -2.42
N ARG A 134 6.25 -24.60 -3.05
CA ARG A 134 5.62 -25.56 -3.97
C ARG A 134 6.45 -25.80 -5.23
N PHE A 135 7.18 -24.78 -5.71
CA PHE A 135 8.17 -24.93 -6.78
C PHE A 135 9.51 -25.51 -6.30
N GLN A 136 9.61 -25.90 -5.03
CA GLN A 136 10.81 -26.46 -4.42
C GLN A 136 12.04 -25.55 -4.54
N VAL A 137 11.83 -24.24 -4.52
CA VAL A 137 12.92 -23.28 -4.53
C VAL A 137 13.72 -23.41 -3.22
N PRO A 138 15.05 -23.59 -3.28
CA PRO A 138 15.87 -23.69 -2.08
C PRO A 138 15.69 -22.48 -1.15
N GLU A 139 15.56 -22.72 0.15
CA GLU A 139 15.28 -21.68 1.16
C GLU A 139 16.24 -20.49 1.05
N LYS A 140 17.53 -20.76 0.84
CA LYS A 140 18.57 -19.73 0.66
C LYS A 140 18.37 -18.84 -0.57
N GLU A 141 17.56 -19.25 -1.55
CA GLU A 141 17.28 -18.52 -2.79
C GLU A 141 15.95 -17.77 -2.72
N GLN A 142 15.01 -18.23 -1.88
CA GLN A 142 13.69 -17.63 -1.76
C GLN A 142 13.73 -16.13 -1.45
N GLY A 143 14.61 -15.72 -0.53
CA GLY A 143 14.77 -14.31 -0.17
C GLY A 143 15.19 -13.41 -1.34
N TYR A 144 16.10 -13.88 -2.18
CA TYR A 144 16.53 -13.15 -3.38
C TYR A 144 15.40 -13.06 -4.40
N MET A 145 14.69 -14.15 -4.65
CA MET A 145 13.54 -14.17 -5.57
C MET A 145 12.43 -13.26 -5.09
N MET A 146 12.08 -13.33 -3.80
CA MET A 146 11.08 -12.42 -3.21
C MET A 146 11.48 -10.95 -3.38
N THR A 147 12.73 -10.62 -3.08
CA THR A 147 13.25 -9.25 -3.25
C THR A 147 13.13 -8.79 -4.70
N PHE A 148 13.48 -9.63 -5.66
CA PHE A 148 13.36 -9.32 -7.09
C PHE A 148 11.90 -9.04 -7.49
N TYR A 149 10.97 -9.96 -7.21
CA TYR A 149 9.57 -9.83 -7.59
C TYR A 149 8.89 -8.63 -6.91
N MET A 150 9.16 -8.42 -5.62
CA MET A 150 8.60 -7.29 -4.88
C MET A 150 9.07 -5.95 -5.43
N ASN A 151 10.38 -5.80 -5.64
CA ASN A 151 10.90 -4.54 -6.15
C ASN A 151 10.45 -4.31 -7.61
N GLY A 152 10.36 -5.36 -8.43
CA GLY A 152 9.81 -5.27 -9.78
C GLY A 152 8.36 -4.80 -9.79
N LEU A 153 7.51 -5.43 -8.98
CA LEU A 153 6.11 -5.03 -8.86
C LEU A 153 5.97 -3.60 -8.34
N MET A 154 6.74 -3.24 -7.31
CA MET A 154 6.70 -1.88 -6.76
C MET A 154 7.22 -0.83 -7.74
N ALA A 155 8.19 -1.17 -8.59
CA ALA A 155 8.66 -0.28 -9.66
C ALA A 155 7.55 -0.02 -10.69
N ILE A 156 6.81 -1.05 -11.11
CA ILE A 156 5.67 -0.92 -12.03
C ILE A 156 4.57 -0.04 -11.40
N VAL A 157 4.22 -0.31 -10.15
CA VAL A 157 3.21 0.48 -9.43
C VAL A 157 3.65 1.94 -9.26
N SER A 158 4.93 2.17 -8.96
CA SER A 158 5.50 3.52 -8.84
C SER A 158 5.38 4.29 -10.15
N GLU A 159 5.77 3.68 -11.26
CA GLU A 159 5.68 4.27 -12.60
C GLU A 159 4.23 4.59 -12.96
N TRP A 160 3.33 3.66 -12.71
CA TRP A 160 1.89 3.88 -12.94
C TRP A 160 1.32 5.03 -12.10
N LEU A 161 1.73 5.14 -10.84
CA LEU A 161 1.35 6.24 -9.95
C LEU A 161 1.91 7.60 -10.43
N GLU A 162 3.13 7.64 -10.94
CA GLU A 162 3.72 8.87 -11.50
C GLU A 162 2.94 9.36 -12.74
N HIS A 163 2.36 8.43 -13.50
CA HIS A 163 1.45 8.72 -14.63
C HIS A 163 -0.02 8.85 -14.19
N ASP A 164 -0.26 9.14 -12.93
CA ASP A 164 -1.60 9.38 -12.35
C ASP A 164 -2.58 8.21 -12.53
N CYS A 165 -2.07 6.97 -12.63
CA CYS A 165 -2.82 5.75 -12.91
C CYS A 165 -3.64 5.83 -14.21
N ALA A 166 -3.08 6.48 -15.25
CA ALA A 166 -3.78 6.71 -16.51
C ALA A 166 -3.99 5.43 -17.32
N ASP A 167 -3.06 4.47 -17.23
CA ASP A 167 -3.20 3.19 -17.92
C ASP A 167 -4.26 2.30 -17.27
N PRO A 168 -5.03 1.53 -18.10
CA PRO A 168 -6.03 0.61 -17.57
C PRO A 168 -5.42 -0.47 -16.67
N LEU A 169 -6.15 -0.87 -15.64
CA LEU A 169 -5.74 -1.93 -14.70
C LEU A 169 -5.34 -3.23 -15.39
N GLU A 170 -6.09 -3.60 -16.43
CA GLU A 170 -5.86 -4.82 -17.22
C GLU A 170 -4.50 -4.76 -17.95
N GLN A 171 -4.07 -3.58 -18.36
CA GLN A 171 -2.76 -3.37 -18.98
C GLN A 171 -1.66 -3.56 -17.93
N ILE A 172 -1.79 -2.95 -16.76
CA ILE A 172 -0.81 -3.09 -15.67
C ILE A 172 -0.70 -4.56 -15.21
N CYS A 173 -1.80 -5.30 -15.18
CA CYS A 173 -1.79 -6.72 -14.82
C CYS A 173 -1.10 -7.62 -15.85
N ARG A 174 -0.86 -7.16 -17.08
CA ARG A 174 -0.19 -7.95 -18.14
C ARG A 174 1.31 -7.76 -18.20
N ILE A 175 1.80 -6.69 -17.59
CA ILE A 175 3.25 -6.40 -17.52
C ILE A 175 3.91 -7.31 -16.50
#